data_55f3bf8d13cab55b0bf92edae2378d77
#
_entry.id   55f3bf8d13cab55b0bf92edae2378d77
#
_cell.length_a   1.000
_cell.length_b   1.000
_cell.length_c   1.000
_cell.angle_alpha   90.00
_cell.angle_beta   90.00
_cell.angle_gamma   90.00
#
_symmetry.space_group_name_H-M   'P 1'
#
loop_
_entity.id
_entity.type
_entity.pdbx_description
1 polymer ?
#
loop_
_entity_poly.entity_id
_entity_poly.type
_entity_poly.pdbx_seq_one_letter_code
_entity_poly.pdbx_strand_id
1 'polypeptide(L)'
;METKRSDVEEWKKKKKKRKRVTMKQKNLFELWGLKDPHPKPPDPDDVQQSRAAAASPLNCPFYKKIPGTPFTVDAFRYAPVKACSAYFLTHFHADHYIGLTKSWSHAPIYCTNLTARLLNISLYVAPSFICPLELGTEYNIKGIKVTMLDANHCPGAALIHFRLPNGQSYLHTGDFRASKLMQSYPLLATQRINLLYLDTTYCNPKYRFPSKEDVLEFVVGVTRRYLNNHPKTIVVVGAYTIGKEQVYLAISQALGVKIYANASRRRILRSFGWAGISENLSTNGKDTPLHILPISSLRFEVLQRYLESQYGQYTSMLAFRPTGWTYSETIGENLNLIKPTSKGNITIYGVPYSEHSNFTELQEFVQFLRPEKIIPTVNVGNPVNRGKMQSYFQQWLKA
;
A
#
# COMPACT_ATOMS: atom_id res chain seq x y z
N MET A 1 59.83 -30.43 -16.59
CA MET A 1 58.66 -29.76 -17.23
C MET A 1 57.31 -30.21 -16.64
N GLU A 2 57.24 -30.61 -15.38
CA GLU A 2 56.01 -31.15 -14.72
C GLU A 2 55.40 -30.22 -13.65
N THR A 3 56.04 -29.15 -13.25
CA THR A 3 55.60 -28.27 -12.15
C THR A 3 54.63 -27.18 -12.57
N LYS A 4 54.32 -26.98 -13.84
CA LYS A 4 53.39 -25.92 -14.32
C LYS A 4 51.95 -26.38 -14.60
N ARG A 5 51.65 -27.67 -14.52
CA ARG A 5 50.29 -28.21 -14.76
C ARG A 5 49.43 -28.27 -13.48
N SER A 6 50.01 -28.43 -12.31
CA SER A 6 49.32 -28.54 -11.03
C SER A 6 48.68 -27.21 -10.61
N ASP A 7 49.35 -26.10 -10.85
CA ASP A 7 48.89 -24.77 -10.37
C ASP A 7 47.67 -24.23 -11.18
N VAL A 8 47.55 -24.64 -12.45
CA VAL A 8 46.43 -24.23 -13.30
C VAL A 8 45.14 -25.01 -12.95
N GLU A 9 45.27 -26.27 -12.55
CA GLU A 9 44.10 -27.06 -12.11
C GLU A 9 43.62 -26.65 -10.71
N GLU A 10 44.55 -26.32 -9.82
CA GLU A 10 44.20 -25.82 -8.48
C GLU A 10 43.56 -24.43 -8.56
N TRP A 11 44.02 -23.57 -9.46
CA TRP A 11 43.38 -22.26 -9.72
C TRP A 11 41.99 -22.40 -10.33
N LYS A 12 41.76 -23.37 -11.22
CA LYS A 12 40.43 -23.67 -11.78
C LYS A 12 39.50 -24.28 -10.73
N LYS A 13 39.98 -25.09 -9.79
CA LYS A 13 39.19 -25.61 -8.66
C LYS A 13 38.85 -24.51 -7.64
N LYS A 14 39.75 -23.57 -7.35
CA LYS A 14 39.47 -22.42 -6.49
C LYS A 14 38.49 -21.44 -7.13
N LYS A 15 38.48 -21.27 -8.46
CA LYS A 15 37.51 -20.44 -9.19
C LYS A 15 36.11 -21.08 -9.22
N LYS A 16 36.00 -22.40 -9.21
CA LYS A 16 34.71 -23.11 -9.10
C LYS A 16 34.12 -23.11 -7.70
N LYS A 17 34.93 -22.96 -6.63
CA LYS A 17 34.44 -22.86 -5.23
C LYS A 17 34.03 -21.47 -4.82
N ARG A 18 34.43 -20.42 -5.55
CA ARG A 18 33.98 -19.01 -5.31
C ARG A 18 32.67 -18.62 -6.00
N LYS A 19 32.02 -19.55 -6.71
CA LYS A 19 30.70 -19.33 -7.34
C LYS A 19 29.55 -19.91 -6.51
N ARG A 20 29.56 -19.73 -5.19
CA ARG A 20 28.37 -20.01 -4.37
C ARG A 20 28.54 -19.33 -3.03
N VAL A 21 27.87 -18.29 -2.86
CA VAL A 21 26.87 -17.84 -1.87
C VAL A 21 26.60 -16.38 -2.16
N THR A 22 25.95 -16.08 -3.26
CA THR A 22 25.07 -14.93 -3.31
C THR A 22 23.71 -15.46 -2.90
N MET A 23 23.35 -15.27 -1.64
CA MET A 23 21.96 -15.33 -1.24
C MET A 23 21.19 -14.41 -2.19
N LYS A 24 20.42 -14.96 -3.12
CA LYS A 24 19.45 -14.20 -3.90
C LYS A 24 18.50 -13.61 -2.89
N GLN A 25 18.63 -12.31 -2.63
CA GLN A 25 17.63 -11.55 -1.89
C GLN A 25 16.35 -11.64 -2.72
N LYS A 26 15.39 -12.46 -2.26
CA LYS A 26 14.06 -12.51 -2.86
C LYS A 26 13.49 -11.11 -2.79
N ASN A 27 13.14 -10.54 -3.93
CA ASN A 27 12.45 -9.26 -3.95
C ASN A 27 11.05 -9.43 -3.33
N LEU A 28 10.39 -8.33 -2.98
CA LEU A 28 9.05 -8.40 -2.38
C LEU A 28 8.06 -9.19 -3.24
N PHE A 29 8.18 -9.14 -4.55
CA PHE A 29 7.33 -9.87 -5.49
C PHE A 29 7.56 -11.38 -5.41
N GLU A 30 8.82 -11.85 -5.25
CA GLU A 30 9.12 -13.27 -5.03
C GLU A 30 8.63 -13.77 -3.66
N LEU A 31 8.72 -12.94 -2.60
CA LEU A 31 8.19 -13.25 -1.27
C LEU A 31 6.66 -13.40 -1.27
N TRP A 32 5.99 -12.69 -2.17
CA TRP A 32 4.53 -12.70 -2.31
C TRP A 32 4.05 -13.61 -3.46
N GLY A 33 4.96 -14.34 -4.10
CA GLY A 33 4.65 -15.20 -5.24
C GLY A 33 4.25 -14.44 -6.51
N LEU A 34 4.65 -13.17 -6.60
CA LEU A 34 4.37 -12.30 -7.74
C LEU A 34 5.58 -12.21 -8.66
N LYS A 35 5.37 -12.19 -9.97
CA LYS A 35 6.45 -11.94 -10.95
C LYS A 35 6.78 -10.45 -10.98
N ASP A 36 8.06 -10.10 -11.12
CA ASP A 36 8.53 -8.73 -11.29
C ASP A 36 7.86 -8.12 -12.53
N PRO A 37 7.19 -6.95 -12.43
CA PRO A 37 6.58 -6.29 -13.59
C PRO A 37 7.60 -5.74 -14.60
N HIS A 38 8.92 -5.75 -14.27
CA HIS A 38 10.01 -5.38 -15.17
C HIS A 38 11.06 -6.50 -15.24
N PRO A 39 10.76 -7.68 -15.84
CA PRO A 39 11.77 -8.69 -16.06
C PRO A 39 12.84 -8.17 -17.01
N LYS A 40 14.12 -8.52 -16.76
CA LYS A 40 15.16 -8.32 -17.75
C LYS A 40 14.72 -9.02 -19.06
N PRO A 41 15.03 -8.43 -20.24
CA PRO A 41 14.72 -9.10 -21.49
C PRO A 41 15.35 -10.51 -21.49
N PRO A 42 14.61 -11.54 -21.94
CA PRO A 42 15.13 -12.90 -22.01
C PRO A 42 16.26 -12.98 -23.01
N ASP A 43 17.22 -13.87 -22.75
CA ASP A 43 18.27 -14.23 -23.68
C ASP A 43 17.64 -14.76 -24.99
N PRO A 44 18.15 -14.41 -26.17
CA PRO A 44 17.55 -14.83 -27.43
C PRO A 44 17.42 -16.34 -27.62
N ASP A 45 18.22 -17.16 -26.91
CA ASP A 45 18.19 -18.63 -27.02
C ASP A 45 17.09 -19.29 -26.16
N ASP A 46 16.46 -18.56 -25.22
CA ASP A 46 15.36 -19.09 -24.38
C ASP A 46 13.96 -18.95 -25.03
N VAL A 47 13.86 -18.27 -26.16
CA VAL A 47 12.58 -17.92 -26.82
C VAL A 47 11.94 -19.13 -27.56
N GLN A 48 12.67 -20.19 -27.82
CA GLN A 48 12.15 -21.34 -28.58
C GLN A 48 11.50 -22.46 -27.75
N GLN A 49 11.60 -22.46 -26.42
CA GLN A 49 11.05 -23.56 -25.59
C GLN A 49 9.87 -23.16 -24.68
N SER A 50 9.43 -21.92 -24.66
CA SER A 50 8.26 -21.49 -23.87
C SER A 50 7.08 -21.06 -24.74
N ARG A 51 6.65 -21.85 -25.71
CA ARG A 51 5.27 -21.79 -26.20
C ARG A 51 4.37 -22.31 -25.09
N ALA A 52 3.87 -21.35 -24.33
CA ALA A 52 3.09 -21.47 -23.13
C ALA A 52 2.00 -22.53 -23.23
N ALA A 53 2.06 -23.51 -22.35
CA ALA A 53 0.85 -24.11 -21.82
C ALA A 53 0.03 -22.93 -21.23
N ALA A 54 -1.14 -22.64 -21.81
CA ALA A 54 -2.05 -21.64 -21.30
C ALA A 54 -2.35 -21.98 -19.83
N ALA A 55 -1.81 -21.21 -18.92
CA ALA A 55 -2.06 -21.40 -17.50
C ALA A 55 -3.57 -21.35 -17.29
N SER A 56 -4.15 -22.40 -16.72
CA SER A 56 -5.58 -22.43 -16.44
C SER A 56 -5.97 -21.18 -15.65
N PRO A 57 -7.09 -20.51 -16.00
CA PRO A 57 -7.47 -19.28 -15.34
C PRO A 57 -7.57 -19.50 -13.84
N LEU A 58 -6.95 -18.61 -13.07
CA LEU A 58 -6.94 -18.68 -11.60
C LEU A 58 -8.38 -18.58 -11.07
N ASN A 59 -8.76 -19.51 -10.20
CA ASN A 59 -10.07 -19.43 -9.55
C ASN A 59 -10.18 -18.19 -8.66
N CYS A 60 -11.18 -17.34 -8.92
CA CYS A 60 -11.45 -16.17 -8.10
C CYS A 60 -11.93 -16.58 -6.70
N PRO A 61 -11.24 -16.19 -5.63
CA PRO A 61 -11.61 -16.51 -4.26
C PRO A 61 -13.02 -15.99 -3.91
N PHE A 62 -13.73 -16.71 -3.04
CA PHE A 62 -15.09 -16.35 -2.65
C PHE A 62 -15.18 -14.98 -1.97
N TYR A 63 -14.16 -14.57 -1.20
CA TYR A 63 -14.11 -13.28 -0.50
C TYR A 63 -13.85 -12.09 -1.44
N LYS A 64 -13.64 -12.32 -2.74
CA LYS A 64 -13.59 -11.29 -3.78
C LYS A 64 -14.88 -11.22 -4.62
N LYS A 65 -15.85 -12.09 -4.34
CA LYS A 65 -17.16 -12.11 -5.01
C LYS A 65 -18.24 -11.61 -4.05
N ILE A 66 -19.16 -10.80 -4.56
CA ILE A 66 -20.30 -10.30 -3.79
C ILE A 66 -21.50 -11.23 -4.03
N PRO A 67 -21.94 -12.02 -3.02
CA PRO A 67 -22.98 -13.04 -3.19
C PRO A 67 -24.29 -12.44 -3.69
N GLY A 68 -25.01 -13.20 -4.54
CA GLY A 68 -26.27 -12.75 -5.10
C GLY A 68 -26.15 -11.59 -6.12
N THR A 69 -24.92 -11.26 -6.53
CA THR A 69 -24.66 -10.21 -7.51
C THR A 69 -23.68 -10.67 -8.60
N PRO A 70 -23.66 -10.05 -9.77
CA PRO A 70 -22.65 -10.28 -10.78
C PRO A 70 -21.39 -9.42 -10.55
N PHE A 71 -20.99 -9.16 -9.30
CA PHE A 71 -19.93 -8.21 -8.94
C PHE A 71 -18.75 -8.90 -8.26
N THR A 72 -17.56 -8.34 -8.52
CA THR A 72 -16.32 -8.71 -7.82
C THR A 72 -15.60 -7.46 -7.34
N VAL A 73 -14.81 -7.60 -6.26
CA VAL A 73 -13.99 -6.54 -5.68
C VAL A 73 -12.52 -6.95 -5.72
N ASP A 74 -11.67 -6.10 -6.28
CA ASP A 74 -10.21 -6.27 -6.40
C ASP A 74 -9.80 -7.63 -7.00
N ALA A 75 -10.57 -8.11 -7.99
CA ALA A 75 -10.44 -9.45 -8.57
C ALA A 75 -9.83 -9.48 -9.97
N PHE A 76 -9.12 -8.45 -10.38
CA PHE A 76 -8.65 -8.24 -11.76
C PHE A 76 -7.68 -9.33 -12.25
N ARG A 77 -6.82 -9.88 -11.37
CA ARG A 77 -5.91 -10.96 -11.74
C ARG A 77 -6.63 -12.28 -12.09
N TYR A 78 -7.91 -12.39 -11.73
CA TYR A 78 -8.75 -13.56 -11.97
C TYR A 78 -9.67 -13.40 -13.18
N ALA A 79 -9.57 -12.26 -13.87
CA ALA A 79 -10.40 -11.97 -15.03
C ALA A 79 -10.04 -12.89 -16.23
N PRO A 80 -11.06 -13.29 -17.05
CA PRO A 80 -12.49 -13.05 -16.83
C PRO A 80 -13.08 -13.96 -15.75
N VAL A 81 -13.81 -13.37 -14.79
CA VAL A 81 -14.52 -14.14 -13.76
C VAL A 81 -15.89 -14.55 -14.31
N LYS A 82 -16.21 -15.85 -14.26
CA LYS A 82 -17.49 -16.38 -14.76
C LYS A 82 -18.68 -15.66 -14.12
N ALA A 83 -19.64 -15.24 -14.96
CA ALA A 83 -20.84 -14.48 -14.57
C ALA A 83 -20.56 -13.11 -13.90
N CYS A 84 -19.35 -12.60 -13.95
CA CYS A 84 -19.03 -11.26 -13.48
C CYS A 84 -19.28 -10.25 -14.62
N SER A 85 -20.02 -9.20 -14.32
CA SER A 85 -20.36 -8.14 -15.28
C SER A 85 -19.94 -6.74 -14.80
N ALA A 86 -19.35 -6.64 -13.60
CA ALA A 86 -18.75 -5.42 -13.08
C ALA A 86 -17.66 -5.75 -12.07
N TYR A 87 -16.54 -5.05 -12.19
CA TYR A 87 -15.42 -5.11 -11.26
C TYR A 87 -15.36 -3.82 -10.46
N PHE A 88 -15.13 -3.95 -9.17
CA PHE A 88 -14.91 -2.81 -8.29
C PHE A 88 -13.46 -2.77 -7.86
N LEU A 89 -12.84 -1.59 -7.88
CA LEU A 89 -11.50 -1.35 -7.34
C LEU A 89 -11.62 -0.45 -6.12
N THR A 90 -11.21 -0.98 -4.97
CA THR A 90 -11.27 -0.25 -3.69
C THR A 90 -10.28 0.90 -3.64
N HIS A 91 -9.05 0.70 -4.13
CA HIS A 91 -7.99 1.71 -4.13
C HIS A 91 -6.83 1.34 -5.08
N PHE A 92 -5.93 2.29 -5.33
CA PHE A 92 -4.85 2.14 -6.32
C PHE A 92 -3.56 1.61 -5.70
N HIS A 93 -3.58 0.49 -4.98
CA HIS A 93 -2.39 -0.28 -4.60
C HIS A 93 -2.22 -1.52 -5.48
N ALA A 94 -0.95 -1.93 -5.67
CA ALA A 94 -0.58 -2.92 -6.68
C ALA A 94 -1.24 -4.29 -6.48
N ASP A 95 -1.39 -4.73 -5.24
CA ASP A 95 -2.01 -6.00 -4.86
C ASP A 95 -3.54 -6.03 -5.08
N HIS A 96 -4.18 -4.85 -5.21
CA HIS A 96 -5.61 -4.70 -5.49
C HIS A 96 -5.89 -4.58 -7.00
N TYR A 97 -5.08 -3.83 -7.75
CA TYR A 97 -5.27 -3.68 -9.20
C TYR A 97 -4.48 -4.70 -10.04
N ILE A 98 -3.73 -5.62 -9.45
CA ILE A 98 -2.96 -6.63 -10.20
C ILE A 98 -3.87 -7.38 -11.19
N GLY A 99 -3.44 -7.42 -12.45
CA GLY A 99 -4.22 -7.93 -13.58
C GLY A 99 -4.80 -6.83 -14.47
N LEU A 100 -4.89 -5.57 -14.00
CA LEU A 100 -5.24 -4.44 -14.85
C LEU A 100 -4.04 -4.01 -15.70
N THR A 101 -4.31 -3.85 -16.98
CA THR A 101 -3.35 -3.35 -17.97
C THR A 101 -4.09 -2.48 -18.98
N LYS A 102 -3.35 -1.83 -19.87
CA LYS A 102 -3.92 -1.08 -21.02
C LYS A 102 -4.81 -1.93 -21.95
N SER A 103 -4.66 -3.26 -21.90
CA SER A 103 -5.45 -4.20 -22.71
C SER A 103 -6.70 -4.72 -22.00
N TRP A 104 -7.10 -4.15 -20.87
CA TRP A 104 -8.33 -4.54 -20.18
C TRP A 104 -9.55 -4.36 -21.06
N SER A 105 -10.35 -5.43 -21.21
CA SER A 105 -11.53 -5.48 -22.11
C SER A 105 -12.69 -6.32 -21.56
N HIS A 106 -12.64 -6.73 -20.28
CA HIS A 106 -13.59 -7.74 -19.77
C HIS A 106 -14.93 -7.14 -19.34
N ALA A 107 -14.93 -6.09 -18.52
CA ALA A 107 -16.14 -5.45 -18.02
C ALA A 107 -15.83 -4.07 -17.42
N PRO A 108 -16.85 -3.23 -17.14
CA PRO A 108 -16.68 -1.95 -16.47
C PRO A 108 -15.98 -2.08 -15.11
N ILE A 109 -15.15 -1.08 -14.79
CA ILE A 109 -14.42 -0.93 -13.53
C ILE A 109 -15.01 0.25 -12.78
N TYR A 110 -15.62 -0.01 -11.64
CA TYR A 110 -16.16 1.01 -10.75
C TYR A 110 -15.16 1.33 -9.65
N CYS A 111 -14.85 2.60 -9.46
CA CYS A 111 -13.91 3.09 -8.46
C CYS A 111 -14.16 4.57 -8.17
N THR A 112 -13.46 5.16 -7.18
CA THR A 112 -13.57 6.60 -6.94
C THR A 112 -12.97 7.44 -8.07
N ASN A 113 -13.37 8.71 -8.17
CA ASN A 113 -12.84 9.66 -9.16
C ASN A 113 -11.31 9.74 -9.16
N LEU A 114 -10.67 9.71 -7.98
CA LEU A 114 -9.22 9.77 -7.88
C LEU A 114 -8.59 8.47 -8.39
N THR A 115 -9.10 7.32 -7.98
CA THR A 115 -8.63 6.01 -8.45
C THR A 115 -8.79 5.88 -9.96
N ALA A 116 -9.89 6.40 -10.54
CA ALA A 116 -10.13 6.44 -11.97
C ALA A 116 -9.04 7.23 -12.73
N ARG A 117 -8.67 8.41 -12.22
CA ARG A 117 -7.55 9.19 -12.78
C ARG A 117 -6.24 8.42 -12.75
N LEU A 118 -5.95 7.72 -11.63
CA LEU A 118 -4.74 6.92 -11.47
C LEU A 118 -4.69 5.72 -12.42
N LEU A 119 -5.82 5.03 -12.64
CA LEU A 119 -5.93 3.95 -13.63
C LEU A 119 -5.58 4.45 -15.03
N ASN A 120 -6.09 5.61 -15.42
CA ASN A 120 -5.83 6.20 -16.72
C ASN A 120 -4.36 6.62 -16.89
N ILE A 121 -3.82 7.41 -15.96
CA ILE A 121 -2.48 7.98 -16.11
C ILE A 121 -1.33 7.00 -15.85
N SER A 122 -1.56 5.94 -15.06
CA SER A 122 -0.48 5.03 -14.63
C SER A 122 -0.55 3.67 -15.32
N LEU A 123 -1.74 3.13 -15.56
CA LEU A 123 -1.95 1.83 -16.20
C LEU A 123 -2.48 1.95 -17.63
N TYR A 124 -2.84 3.16 -18.05
CA TYR A 124 -3.38 3.44 -19.40
C TYR A 124 -4.62 2.59 -19.74
N VAL A 125 -5.42 2.25 -18.72
CA VAL A 125 -6.70 1.57 -18.92
C VAL A 125 -7.59 2.48 -19.74
N ALA A 126 -8.27 1.92 -20.78
CA ALA A 126 -9.12 2.70 -21.64
C ALA A 126 -10.28 3.35 -20.87
N PRO A 127 -10.53 4.66 -21.04
CA PRO A 127 -11.57 5.39 -20.30
C PRO A 127 -12.97 4.77 -20.44
N SER A 128 -13.26 4.11 -21.57
CA SER A 128 -14.53 3.41 -21.82
C SER A 128 -14.85 2.28 -20.83
N PHE A 129 -13.84 1.76 -20.12
CA PHE A 129 -14.02 0.76 -19.07
C PHE A 129 -14.03 1.35 -17.67
N ILE A 130 -13.65 2.61 -17.48
CA ILE A 130 -13.55 3.24 -16.17
C ILE A 130 -14.84 3.98 -15.85
N CYS A 131 -15.51 3.57 -14.77
CA CYS A 131 -16.76 4.16 -14.30
C CYS A 131 -16.54 4.80 -12.92
N PRO A 132 -16.18 6.09 -12.86
CA PRO A 132 -15.94 6.76 -11.59
C PRO A 132 -17.25 6.98 -10.83
N LEU A 133 -17.21 6.76 -9.51
CA LEU A 133 -18.31 7.02 -8.59
C LEU A 133 -17.88 8.07 -7.55
N GLU A 134 -18.78 8.98 -7.22
CA GLU A 134 -18.58 9.96 -6.17
C GLU A 134 -18.81 9.36 -4.79
N LEU A 135 -18.00 9.76 -3.81
CA LEU A 135 -18.17 9.34 -2.43
C LEU A 135 -19.52 9.85 -1.88
N GLY A 136 -20.18 9.01 -1.08
CA GLY A 136 -21.45 9.33 -0.44
C GLY A 136 -22.68 9.30 -1.37
N THR A 137 -22.50 9.11 -2.67
CA THR A 137 -23.60 9.08 -3.66
C THR A 137 -24.03 7.63 -3.93
N GLU A 138 -25.34 7.36 -3.86
CA GLU A 138 -25.91 6.06 -4.18
C GLU A 138 -26.15 5.93 -5.70
N TYR A 139 -25.59 4.88 -6.30
CA TYR A 139 -25.76 4.55 -7.72
C TYR A 139 -26.52 3.24 -7.89
N ASN A 140 -27.42 3.16 -8.87
CA ASN A 140 -28.05 1.89 -9.24
C ASN A 140 -27.23 1.23 -10.35
N ILE A 141 -26.58 0.12 -10.03
CA ILE A 141 -25.77 -0.66 -10.98
C ILE A 141 -26.42 -2.04 -11.11
N LYS A 142 -27.02 -2.32 -12.26
CA LYS A 142 -27.70 -3.60 -12.53
C LYS A 142 -28.74 -4.01 -11.47
N GLY A 143 -29.51 -3.05 -10.97
CA GLY A 143 -30.53 -3.27 -9.94
C GLY A 143 -30.01 -3.31 -8.50
N ILE A 144 -28.71 -3.19 -8.29
CA ILE A 144 -28.08 -3.17 -6.97
C ILE A 144 -27.66 -1.73 -6.66
N LYS A 145 -28.02 -1.24 -5.48
CA LYS A 145 -27.60 0.09 -5.03
C LYS A 145 -26.20 0.04 -4.45
N VAL A 146 -25.31 0.88 -4.94
CA VAL A 146 -23.90 0.91 -4.58
C VAL A 146 -23.52 2.30 -4.11
N THR A 147 -22.86 2.39 -2.96
CA THR A 147 -22.32 3.64 -2.41
C THR A 147 -20.87 3.44 -2.01
N MET A 148 -19.99 4.36 -2.44
CA MET A 148 -18.61 4.41 -1.96
C MET A 148 -18.46 5.43 -0.85
N LEU A 149 -17.72 5.07 0.22
CA LEU A 149 -17.42 5.94 1.35
C LEU A 149 -15.91 6.00 1.54
N ASP A 150 -15.39 7.09 2.12
CA ASP A 150 -13.94 7.21 2.38
C ASP A 150 -13.44 6.10 3.32
N ALA A 151 -12.35 5.45 2.95
CA ALA A 151 -11.76 4.34 3.71
C ALA A 151 -10.67 4.79 4.71
N ASN A 152 -10.28 6.06 4.71
CA ASN A 152 -9.18 6.57 5.54
C ASN A 152 -7.86 5.78 5.39
N HIS A 153 -7.60 5.25 4.19
CA HIS A 153 -6.40 4.47 3.88
C HIS A 153 -5.41 5.31 3.07
N CYS A 154 -5.49 5.26 1.76
CA CYS A 154 -4.69 6.10 0.86
C CYS A 154 -5.61 7.01 0.01
N PRO A 155 -5.06 8.00 -0.71
CA PRO A 155 -5.89 8.86 -1.57
C PRO A 155 -6.75 8.08 -2.55
N GLY A 156 -8.07 8.30 -2.49
CA GLY A 156 -9.06 7.63 -3.33
C GLY A 156 -9.49 6.24 -2.89
N ALA A 157 -9.04 5.76 -1.73
CA ALA A 157 -9.50 4.50 -1.15
C ALA A 157 -10.95 4.59 -0.67
N ALA A 158 -11.73 3.53 -0.90
CA ALA A 158 -13.14 3.51 -0.54
C ALA A 158 -13.58 2.20 0.11
N LEU A 159 -14.44 2.34 1.13
CA LEU A 159 -15.40 1.30 1.52
C LEU A 159 -16.47 1.22 0.42
N ILE A 160 -16.98 0.03 0.13
CA ILE A 160 -18.03 -0.16 -0.87
C ILE A 160 -19.23 -0.82 -0.22
N HIS A 161 -20.34 -0.11 -0.16
CA HIS A 161 -21.60 -0.62 0.33
C HIS A 161 -22.47 -1.08 -0.84
N PHE A 162 -23.04 -2.28 -0.72
CA PHE A 162 -23.97 -2.88 -1.66
C PHE A 162 -25.29 -3.14 -0.98
N ARG A 163 -26.40 -2.61 -1.49
CA ARG A 163 -27.75 -2.89 -1.05
C ARG A 163 -28.51 -3.64 -2.16
N LEU A 164 -28.82 -4.88 -1.89
CA LEU A 164 -29.47 -5.80 -2.84
C LEU A 164 -30.98 -5.57 -2.89
N PRO A 165 -31.68 -5.98 -3.97
CA PRO A 165 -33.13 -5.85 -4.09
C PRO A 165 -33.93 -6.58 -3.01
N ASN A 166 -33.37 -7.65 -2.43
CA ASN A 166 -33.99 -8.41 -1.33
C ASN A 166 -33.81 -7.75 0.05
N GLY A 167 -33.25 -6.54 0.11
CA GLY A 167 -33.00 -5.78 1.34
C GLY A 167 -31.71 -6.13 2.05
N GLN A 168 -30.96 -7.13 1.63
CA GLN A 168 -29.65 -7.43 2.21
C GLN A 168 -28.64 -6.32 1.91
N SER A 169 -27.80 -6.04 2.89
CA SER A 169 -26.79 -4.97 2.86
C SER A 169 -25.41 -5.54 3.17
N TYR A 170 -24.47 -5.32 2.28
CA TYR A 170 -23.09 -5.81 2.38
C TYR A 170 -22.11 -4.63 2.37
N LEU A 171 -21.10 -4.69 3.21
CA LEU A 171 -20.03 -3.69 3.25
C LEU A 171 -18.68 -4.38 3.00
N HIS A 172 -17.95 -3.89 2.01
CA HIS A 172 -16.57 -4.29 1.75
C HIS A 172 -15.64 -3.15 2.14
N THR A 173 -14.76 -3.36 3.12
CA THR A 173 -13.88 -2.28 3.58
C THR A 173 -12.76 -1.95 2.60
N GLY A 174 -12.40 -2.87 1.70
CA GLY A 174 -11.09 -2.80 1.07
C GLY A 174 -10.03 -2.77 2.17
N ASP A 175 -8.90 -2.13 1.91
CA ASP A 175 -7.97 -1.72 2.96
C ASP A 175 -8.46 -0.41 3.58
N PHE A 176 -8.49 -0.34 4.91
CA PHE A 176 -9.04 0.83 5.61
C PHE A 176 -8.41 1.04 6.98
N ARG A 177 -8.50 2.26 7.48
CA ARG A 177 -8.27 2.53 8.88
C ARG A 177 -9.55 3.07 9.51
N ALA A 178 -10.17 2.26 10.35
CA ALA A 178 -11.38 2.63 11.08
C ALA A 178 -11.13 3.91 11.88
N SER A 179 -12.11 4.80 11.86
CA SER A 179 -12.07 6.06 12.62
C SER A 179 -13.46 6.37 13.19
N LYS A 180 -13.49 7.18 14.25
CA LYS A 180 -14.76 7.65 14.84
C LYS A 180 -15.60 8.43 13.85
N LEU A 181 -14.97 9.12 12.88
CA LEU A 181 -15.68 9.84 11.82
C LEU A 181 -16.55 8.90 10.97
N MET A 182 -16.12 7.65 10.74
CA MET A 182 -16.92 6.69 9.98
C MET A 182 -18.25 6.34 10.68
N GLN A 183 -18.31 6.46 12.00
CA GLN A 183 -19.55 6.25 12.76
C GLN A 183 -20.58 7.34 12.51
N SER A 184 -20.17 8.50 12.01
CA SER A 184 -21.06 9.60 11.60
C SER A 184 -21.54 9.51 10.15
N TYR A 185 -21.06 8.54 9.36
CA TYR A 185 -21.57 8.33 8.00
C TYR A 185 -23.02 7.86 8.07
N PRO A 186 -23.99 8.64 7.52
CA PRO A 186 -25.41 8.33 7.68
C PRO A 186 -25.75 6.89 7.28
N LEU A 187 -25.13 6.39 6.22
CA LEU A 187 -25.34 5.04 5.73
C LEU A 187 -24.90 3.99 6.77
N LEU A 188 -23.71 4.15 7.37
CA LEU A 188 -23.21 3.19 8.36
C LEU A 188 -23.93 3.28 9.71
N ALA A 189 -24.41 4.49 10.07
CA ALA A 189 -25.15 4.71 11.30
C ALA A 189 -26.59 4.15 11.27
N THR A 190 -27.20 4.07 10.08
CA THR A 190 -28.63 3.73 9.96
C THR A 190 -28.92 2.39 9.29
N GLN A 191 -27.96 1.85 8.53
CA GLN A 191 -28.16 0.60 7.77
C GLN A 191 -27.63 -0.60 8.55
N ARG A 192 -28.46 -1.64 8.67
CA ARG A 192 -28.01 -2.95 9.17
C ARG A 192 -27.10 -3.60 8.13
N ILE A 193 -25.92 -4.07 8.55
CA ILE A 193 -24.97 -4.78 7.69
C ILE A 193 -25.12 -6.29 7.87
N ASN A 194 -25.60 -7.01 6.86
CA ASN A 194 -25.72 -8.46 6.91
C ASN A 194 -24.36 -9.14 6.69
N LEU A 195 -23.53 -8.59 5.82
CA LEU A 195 -22.22 -9.17 5.49
C LEU A 195 -21.15 -8.09 5.45
N LEU A 196 -20.12 -8.25 6.29
CA LEU A 196 -18.95 -7.39 6.35
C LEU A 196 -17.71 -8.12 5.81
N TYR A 197 -17.13 -7.62 4.71
CA TYR A 197 -15.80 -7.99 4.27
C TYR A 197 -14.80 -7.06 4.95
N LEU A 198 -14.01 -7.60 5.87
CA LEU A 198 -13.19 -6.81 6.78
C LEU A 198 -11.70 -6.95 6.45
N ASP A 199 -11.01 -5.82 6.31
CA ASP A 199 -9.53 -5.78 6.33
C ASP A 199 -9.02 -6.30 7.67
N THR A 200 -8.28 -7.38 7.61
CA THR A 200 -7.72 -8.06 8.79
C THR A 200 -6.19 -8.04 8.82
N THR A 201 -5.57 -7.07 8.16
CA THR A 201 -4.11 -6.94 8.06
C THR A 201 -3.45 -6.98 9.44
N TYR A 202 -3.97 -6.23 10.40
CA TYR A 202 -3.47 -6.18 11.77
C TYR A 202 -4.48 -6.71 12.81
N CYS A 203 -5.33 -7.67 12.44
CA CYS A 203 -6.26 -8.33 13.35
C CYS A 203 -5.52 -9.27 14.33
N ASN A 204 -4.69 -8.68 15.19
CA ASN A 204 -3.94 -9.35 16.24
C ASN A 204 -3.75 -8.38 17.41
N PRO A 205 -4.06 -8.78 18.69
CA PRO A 205 -3.99 -7.92 19.86
C PRO A 205 -2.64 -7.22 20.11
N LYS A 206 -1.57 -7.77 19.55
CA LYS A 206 -0.22 -7.14 19.65
C LYS A 206 -0.12 -5.81 18.91
N TYR A 207 -0.96 -5.54 17.91
CA TYR A 207 -0.90 -4.30 17.13
C TYR A 207 -1.78 -3.22 17.74
N ARG A 208 -1.15 -2.29 18.43
CA ARG A 208 -1.75 -1.08 19.03
C ARG A 208 -1.00 0.13 18.53
N PHE A 209 -1.36 0.58 17.34
CA PHE A 209 -0.70 1.74 16.76
C PHE A 209 -1.14 3.02 17.45
N PRO A 210 -0.25 3.99 17.60
CA PRO A 210 -0.62 5.35 17.96
C PRO A 210 -1.52 5.97 16.88
N SER A 211 -2.18 7.07 17.21
CA SER A 211 -2.97 7.82 16.23
C SER A 211 -2.08 8.30 15.07
N LYS A 212 -2.67 8.58 13.90
CA LYS A 212 -1.90 9.18 12.80
C LYS A 212 -1.36 10.54 13.22
N GLU A 213 -2.15 11.29 13.95
CA GLU A 213 -1.86 12.62 14.44
C GLU A 213 -0.63 12.62 15.35
N ASP A 214 -0.56 11.74 16.35
CA ASP A 214 0.60 11.61 17.25
C ASP A 214 1.88 11.30 16.49
N VAL A 215 1.79 10.39 15.48
CA VAL A 215 2.95 10.06 14.66
C VAL A 215 3.39 11.24 13.79
N LEU A 216 2.46 12.03 13.26
CA LEU A 216 2.77 13.24 12.48
C LEU A 216 3.44 14.30 13.36
N GLU A 217 2.92 14.53 14.57
CA GLU A 217 3.51 15.46 15.53
C GLU A 217 4.93 15.02 15.92
N PHE A 218 5.13 13.74 16.22
CA PHE A 218 6.44 13.17 16.51
C PHE A 218 7.42 13.40 15.36
N VAL A 219 7.03 13.10 14.11
CA VAL A 219 7.87 13.27 12.92
C VAL A 219 8.27 14.73 12.73
N VAL A 220 7.33 15.66 12.88
CA VAL A 220 7.60 17.11 12.81
C VAL A 220 8.54 17.54 13.92
N GLY A 221 8.30 17.10 15.16
CA GLY A 221 9.15 17.40 16.31
C GLY A 221 10.58 16.90 16.14
N VAL A 222 10.76 15.66 15.67
CA VAL A 222 12.07 15.09 15.33
C VAL A 222 12.75 15.91 14.24
N THR A 223 12.02 16.27 13.19
CA THR A 223 12.56 17.03 12.06
C THR A 223 13.09 18.39 12.52
N ARG A 224 12.31 19.14 13.30
CA ARG A 224 12.71 20.45 13.82
C ARG A 224 13.97 20.36 14.69
N ARG A 225 14.00 19.41 15.66
CA ARG A 225 15.17 19.23 16.52
C ARG A 225 16.42 18.84 15.73
N TYR A 226 16.25 17.97 14.74
CA TYR A 226 17.39 17.51 13.93
C TYR A 226 17.96 18.64 13.07
N LEU A 227 17.11 19.44 12.42
CA LEU A 227 17.52 20.58 11.59
C LEU A 227 18.18 21.69 12.41
N ASN A 228 17.73 21.93 13.64
CA ASN A 228 18.37 22.89 14.54
C ASN A 228 19.82 22.52 14.87
N ASN A 229 20.09 21.23 15.04
CA ASN A 229 21.44 20.72 15.35
C ASN A 229 22.28 20.50 14.09
N HIS A 230 21.66 20.26 12.95
CA HIS A 230 22.28 19.95 11.66
C HIS A 230 21.63 20.74 10.53
N PRO A 231 21.92 22.04 10.36
CA PRO A 231 21.21 22.91 9.40
C PRO A 231 21.35 22.47 7.93
N LYS A 232 22.46 21.80 7.57
CA LYS A 232 22.69 21.28 6.21
C LYS A 232 22.19 19.84 6.07
N THR A 233 20.96 19.58 6.49
CA THR A 233 20.33 18.24 6.42
C THR A 233 19.29 18.20 5.32
N ILE A 234 19.34 17.12 4.53
CA ILE A 234 18.24 16.74 3.64
C ILE A 234 17.28 15.81 4.41
N VAL A 235 16.00 16.11 4.36
CA VAL A 235 14.93 15.30 4.96
C VAL A 235 14.31 14.43 3.89
N VAL A 236 14.29 13.11 4.10
CA VAL A 236 13.73 12.13 3.16
C VAL A 236 12.56 11.41 3.77
N VAL A 237 11.43 11.38 3.07
CA VAL A 237 10.28 10.57 3.46
C VAL A 237 10.09 9.43 2.46
N GLY A 238 10.11 8.20 2.97
CA GLY A 238 9.80 7.01 2.18
C GLY A 238 8.30 6.87 1.93
N ALA A 239 7.89 6.69 0.67
CA ALA A 239 6.49 6.50 0.33
C ALA A 239 6.32 5.44 -0.76
N TYR A 240 5.12 4.84 -0.83
CA TYR A 240 4.69 4.00 -1.95
C TYR A 240 4.29 4.87 -3.15
N THR A 241 3.71 4.27 -4.19
CA THR A 241 3.19 5.01 -5.35
C THR A 241 2.19 6.08 -4.91
N ILE A 242 1.27 5.71 -4.04
CA ILE A 242 0.35 6.56 -3.28
C ILE A 242 0.31 6.06 -1.83
N GLY A 243 -0.17 6.89 -0.91
CA GLY A 243 -0.15 6.63 0.53
C GLY A 243 1.04 7.31 1.22
N LYS A 244 0.90 7.57 2.51
CA LYS A 244 1.85 8.28 3.39
C LYS A 244 1.96 9.79 3.10
N GLU A 245 1.05 10.36 2.31
CA GLU A 245 1.08 11.77 1.93
C GLU A 245 1.11 12.70 3.15
N GLN A 246 0.34 12.39 4.16
CA GLN A 246 0.23 13.22 5.36
C GLN A 246 1.58 13.41 6.08
N VAL A 247 2.50 12.42 5.99
CA VAL A 247 3.79 12.50 6.66
C VAL A 247 4.65 13.63 6.07
N TYR A 248 4.80 13.68 4.76
CA TYR A 248 5.59 14.75 4.14
C TYR A 248 4.85 16.07 4.02
N LEU A 249 3.51 16.06 3.98
CA LEU A 249 2.71 17.28 4.02
C LEU A 249 2.82 17.96 5.39
N ALA A 250 2.77 17.20 6.49
CA ALA A 250 2.95 17.74 7.83
C ALA A 250 4.34 18.39 8.01
N ILE A 251 5.39 17.74 7.49
CA ILE A 251 6.74 18.33 7.51
C ILE A 251 6.80 19.60 6.66
N SER A 252 6.27 19.55 5.43
CA SER A 252 6.24 20.69 4.51
C SER A 252 5.54 21.89 5.14
N GLN A 253 4.36 21.69 5.71
CA GLN A 253 3.57 22.73 6.37
C GLN A 253 4.30 23.27 7.60
N ALA A 254 4.84 22.41 8.45
CA ALA A 254 5.49 22.80 9.70
C ALA A 254 6.80 23.58 9.51
N LEU A 255 7.48 23.38 8.38
CA LEU A 255 8.75 24.04 8.02
C LEU A 255 8.58 25.17 6.98
N GLY A 256 7.41 25.29 6.36
CA GLY A 256 7.18 26.24 5.25
C GLY A 256 8.01 25.94 4.02
N VAL A 257 8.33 24.65 3.75
CA VAL A 257 9.20 24.24 2.63
C VAL A 257 8.41 23.47 1.58
N LYS A 258 8.84 23.58 0.33
CA LYS A 258 8.30 22.77 -0.78
C LYS A 258 8.72 21.31 -0.66
N ILE A 259 8.07 20.45 -1.42
CA ILE A 259 8.32 19.01 -1.47
C ILE A 259 8.92 18.67 -2.83
N TYR A 260 10.09 18.06 -2.85
CA TYR A 260 10.66 17.52 -4.07
C TYR A 260 10.26 16.05 -4.27
N ALA A 261 9.80 15.74 -5.46
CA ALA A 261 9.59 14.40 -5.95
C ALA A 261 10.02 14.29 -7.42
N ASN A 262 10.38 13.10 -7.89
CA ASN A 262 10.70 12.89 -9.30
C ASN A 262 9.48 13.16 -10.21
N ALA A 263 9.71 13.30 -11.52
CA ALA A 263 8.66 13.68 -12.48
C ALA A 263 7.46 12.72 -12.49
N SER A 264 7.72 11.40 -12.40
CA SER A 264 6.66 10.39 -12.37
C SER A 264 5.76 10.56 -11.13
N ARG A 265 6.36 10.72 -9.95
CA ARG A 265 5.61 10.93 -8.70
C ARG A 265 4.87 12.27 -8.71
N ARG A 266 5.48 13.35 -9.22
CA ARG A 266 4.78 14.64 -9.34
C ARG A 266 3.54 14.55 -10.22
N ARG A 267 3.59 13.76 -11.32
CA ARG A 267 2.42 13.51 -12.17
C ARG A 267 1.29 12.84 -11.38
N ILE A 268 1.61 11.85 -10.56
CA ILE A 268 0.65 11.16 -9.69
C ILE A 268 0.08 12.14 -8.65
N LEU A 269 0.92 12.85 -7.92
CA LEU A 269 0.48 13.79 -6.88
C LEU A 269 -0.42 14.90 -7.43
N ARG A 270 -0.11 15.44 -8.60
CA ARG A 270 -0.97 16.44 -9.27
C ARG A 270 -2.34 15.88 -9.67
N SER A 271 -2.43 14.59 -9.96
CA SER A 271 -3.70 13.95 -10.31
C SER A 271 -4.70 13.86 -9.13
N PHE A 272 -4.24 14.07 -7.89
CA PHE A 272 -5.13 14.12 -6.73
C PHE A 272 -6.09 15.31 -6.78
N GLY A 273 -5.68 16.41 -7.42
CA GLY A 273 -6.48 17.65 -7.45
C GLY A 273 -6.47 18.41 -6.12
N TRP A 274 -5.53 18.09 -5.23
CA TRP A 274 -5.37 18.79 -3.95
C TRP A 274 -4.53 20.05 -4.16
N ALA A 275 -5.14 21.24 -3.97
CA ALA A 275 -4.47 22.53 -4.15
C ALA A 275 -3.17 22.61 -3.34
N GLY A 276 -3.21 22.25 -2.06
CA GLY A 276 -2.06 22.29 -1.17
C GLY A 276 -0.89 21.38 -1.59
N ILE A 277 -1.12 20.31 -2.37
CA ILE A 277 -0.03 19.51 -2.93
C ILE A 277 0.56 20.18 -4.17
N SER A 278 -0.29 20.59 -5.11
CA SER A 278 0.16 21.11 -6.40
C SER A 278 1.05 22.34 -6.27
N GLU A 279 0.73 23.23 -5.35
CA GLU A 279 1.45 24.48 -5.06
C GLU A 279 2.77 24.24 -4.33
N ASN A 280 2.83 23.19 -3.52
CA ASN A 280 4.00 22.87 -2.69
C ASN A 280 4.99 21.90 -3.37
N LEU A 281 4.77 21.50 -4.62
CA LEU A 281 5.71 20.64 -5.34
C LEU A 281 6.83 21.45 -5.98
N SER A 282 8.10 21.11 -5.67
CA SER A 282 9.27 21.57 -6.40
C SER A 282 9.63 20.64 -7.56
N THR A 283 10.09 21.24 -8.67
CA THR A 283 10.64 20.51 -9.81
C THR A 283 12.14 20.29 -9.70
N ASN A 284 12.83 21.09 -8.88
CA ASN A 284 14.26 21.01 -8.63
C ASN A 284 14.52 20.62 -7.17
N GLY A 285 15.27 19.54 -6.97
CA GLY A 285 15.59 19.06 -5.62
C GLY A 285 16.52 20.00 -4.83
N LYS A 286 17.22 20.90 -5.51
CA LYS A 286 18.08 21.88 -4.84
C LYS A 286 17.31 22.99 -4.13
N ASP A 287 16.04 23.19 -4.48
CA ASP A 287 15.23 24.31 -3.96
C ASP A 287 14.59 24.00 -2.60
N THR A 288 14.70 22.78 -2.12
CA THR A 288 14.04 22.35 -0.88
C THR A 288 14.79 21.23 -0.18
N PRO A 289 14.84 21.21 1.16
CA PRO A 289 15.43 20.11 1.90
C PRO A 289 14.53 18.88 2.04
N LEU A 290 13.24 18.95 1.63
CA LEU A 290 12.28 17.85 1.83
C LEU A 290 12.04 17.07 0.55
N HIS A 291 12.47 15.81 0.54
CA HIS A 291 12.43 14.92 -0.62
C HIS A 291 11.59 13.66 -0.35
N ILE A 292 10.84 13.20 -1.37
CA ILE A 292 10.14 11.92 -1.33
C ILE A 292 10.91 10.90 -2.16
N LEU A 293 11.24 9.77 -1.54
CA LEU A 293 11.83 8.61 -2.23
C LEU A 293 10.93 7.38 -2.10
N PRO A 294 11.07 6.38 -3.00
CA PRO A 294 10.43 5.07 -2.78
C PRO A 294 10.86 4.49 -1.43
N ILE A 295 9.93 3.93 -0.67
CA ILE A 295 10.23 3.35 0.65
C ILE A 295 11.31 2.25 0.57
N SER A 296 11.36 1.51 -0.54
CA SER A 296 12.39 0.51 -0.83
C SER A 296 13.80 1.08 -0.98
N SER A 297 13.91 2.39 -1.23
CA SER A 297 15.19 3.10 -1.35
C SER A 297 15.79 3.51 0.00
N LEU A 298 15.08 3.35 1.11
CA LEU A 298 15.56 3.70 2.44
C LEU A 298 16.50 2.62 2.99
N ARG A 299 17.63 2.44 2.30
CA ARG A 299 18.78 1.61 2.71
C ARG A 299 20.03 2.49 2.70
N PHE A 300 20.92 2.30 3.67
CA PHE A 300 22.09 3.19 3.86
C PHE A 300 22.90 3.37 2.58
N GLU A 301 23.16 2.32 1.82
CA GLU A 301 23.98 2.38 0.61
C GLU A 301 23.30 3.19 -0.53
N VAL A 302 21.97 3.16 -0.58
CA VAL A 302 21.19 3.95 -1.55
C VAL A 302 21.11 5.41 -1.13
N LEU A 303 20.83 5.64 0.16
CA LEU A 303 20.74 6.98 0.73
C LEU A 303 22.09 7.71 0.71
N GLN A 304 23.20 7.00 0.91
CA GLN A 304 24.55 7.56 0.84
C GLN A 304 24.82 8.10 -0.56
N ARG A 305 24.58 7.28 -1.61
CA ARG A 305 24.72 7.72 -3.01
C ARG A 305 23.78 8.87 -3.33
N TYR A 306 22.57 8.88 -2.77
CA TYR A 306 21.62 9.96 -2.96
C TYR A 306 22.11 11.26 -2.33
N LEU A 307 22.66 11.21 -1.10
CA LEU A 307 23.26 12.37 -0.42
C LEU A 307 24.45 12.91 -1.20
N GLU A 308 25.34 12.05 -1.66
CA GLU A 308 26.51 12.41 -2.49
C GLU A 308 26.08 13.10 -3.80
N SER A 309 24.97 12.67 -4.41
CA SER A 309 24.41 13.29 -5.62
C SER A 309 23.90 14.72 -5.42
N GLN A 310 23.77 15.18 -4.18
CA GLN A 310 23.40 16.57 -3.87
C GLN A 310 24.60 17.55 -3.89
N TYR A 311 25.76 17.12 -4.36
CA TYR A 311 26.96 17.94 -4.61
C TYR A 311 27.35 18.83 -3.42
N GLY A 312 27.29 18.33 -2.20
CA GLY A 312 27.74 19.05 -1.00
C GLY A 312 26.77 20.12 -0.47
N GLN A 313 25.60 20.29 -1.09
CA GLN A 313 24.55 21.17 -0.56
C GLN A 313 24.11 20.72 0.84
N TYR A 314 24.02 19.41 1.05
CA TYR A 314 23.68 18.80 2.32
C TYR A 314 24.84 17.93 2.82
N THR A 315 25.12 18.00 4.12
CA THR A 315 26.17 17.20 4.79
C THR A 315 25.61 16.04 5.59
N SER A 316 24.32 16.03 5.85
CA SER A 316 23.65 14.97 6.60
C SER A 316 22.25 14.68 6.04
N MET A 317 21.70 13.55 6.43
CA MET A 317 20.36 13.10 6.01
C MET A 317 19.56 12.57 7.19
N LEU A 318 18.32 13.05 7.28
CA LEU A 318 17.29 12.51 8.16
C LEU A 318 16.24 11.80 7.30
N ALA A 319 16.04 10.50 7.48
CA ALA A 319 15.08 9.74 6.70
C ALA A 319 13.98 9.15 7.60
N PHE A 320 12.74 9.20 7.14
CA PHE A 320 11.59 8.57 7.79
C PHE A 320 11.07 7.40 6.95
N ARG A 321 10.91 6.24 7.61
CA ARG A 321 10.27 5.04 7.05
C ARG A 321 8.90 4.83 7.72
N PRO A 322 7.82 5.43 7.16
CA PRO A 322 6.49 5.33 7.75
C PRO A 322 5.83 4.01 7.34
N THR A 323 5.69 3.10 8.29
CA THR A 323 5.02 1.81 8.07
C THR A 323 4.56 1.19 9.39
N GLY A 324 3.39 0.54 9.40
CA GLY A 324 2.91 -0.21 10.56
C GLY A 324 3.86 -1.35 11.01
N TRP A 325 4.69 -1.86 10.09
CA TRP A 325 5.67 -2.91 10.41
C TRP A 325 6.85 -2.45 11.28
N THR A 326 7.04 -1.14 11.49
CA THR A 326 8.03 -0.60 12.44
C THR A 326 7.50 -0.55 13.87
N TYR A 327 6.22 -0.87 14.07
CA TYR A 327 5.64 -0.98 15.39
C TYR A 327 6.29 -2.13 16.19
N SER A 328 6.58 -1.89 17.45
CA SER A 328 6.97 -2.92 18.42
C SER A 328 6.18 -2.72 19.70
N GLU A 329 5.88 -3.80 20.40
CA GLU A 329 5.15 -3.75 21.68
C GLU A 329 5.91 -2.95 22.77
N THR A 330 7.24 -2.90 22.65
CA THR A 330 8.09 -2.11 23.57
C THR A 330 7.95 -0.60 23.36
N ILE A 331 7.62 -0.16 22.15
CA ILE A 331 7.35 1.26 21.84
C ILE A 331 5.92 1.59 22.27
N GLY A 332 4.95 0.69 21.98
CA GLY A 332 3.55 0.92 22.27
C GLY A 332 3.07 2.25 21.68
N GLU A 333 2.44 3.05 22.53
CA GLU A 333 2.01 4.42 22.20
C GLU A 333 3.08 5.48 22.50
N ASN A 334 4.19 5.12 23.19
CA ASN A 334 5.24 6.07 23.53
C ASN A 334 6.28 6.21 22.40
N LEU A 335 5.99 7.10 21.46
CA LEU A 335 6.85 7.38 20.32
C LEU A 335 8.28 7.86 20.67
N ASN A 336 8.47 8.41 21.89
CA ASN A 336 9.81 8.84 22.34
C ASN A 336 10.76 7.67 22.56
N LEU A 337 10.26 6.44 22.66
CA LEU A 337 11.09 5.23 22.75
C LEU A 337 11.64 4.77 21.38
N ILE A 338 11.20 5.39 20.28
CA ILE A 338 11.72 5.08 18.94
C ILE A 338 13.19 5.49 18.88
N LYS A 339 14.05 4.48 18.69
CA LYS A 339 15.48 4.70 18.45
C LYS A 339 15.74 4.72 16.95
N PRO A 340 16.38 5.79 16.42
CA PRO A 340 16.81 5.79 15.03
C PRO A 340 17.99 4.82 14.83
N THR A 341 18.14 4.40 13.58
CA THR A 341 19.37 3.72 13.15
C THR A 341 20.24 4.72 12.39
N SER A 342 21.49 4.88 12.79
CA SER A 342 22.42 5.83 12.15
C SER A 342 23.64 5.12 11.62
N LYS A 343 24.15 5.58 10.46
CA LYS A 343 25.41 5.17 9.88
C LYS A 343 26.04 6.37 9.19
N GLY A 344 27.21 6.80 9.69
CA GLY A 344 27.86 8.05 9.24
C GLY A 344 26.94 9.25 9.49
N ASN A 345 26.69 10.02 8.46
CA ASN A 345 25.85 11.22 8.46
C ASN A 345 24.38 10.96 8.05
N ILE A 346 23.94 9.71 8.03
CA ILE A 346 22.57 9.30 7.70
C ILE A 346 21.88 8.74 8.94
N THR A 347 20.71 9.27 9.26
CA THR A 347 19.84 8.81 10.35
C THR A 347 18.49 8.41 9.80
N ILE A 348 18.01 7.18 10.10
CA ILE A 348 16.74 6.64 9.66
C ILE A 348 15.84 6.37 10.88
N TYR A 349 14.67 7.00 10.91
CA TYR A 349 13.60 6.71 11.85
C TYR A 349 12.56 5.78 11.19
N GLY A 350 12.35 4.59 11.76
CA GLY A 350 11.16 3.80 11.49
C GLY A 350 10.01 4.32 12.33
N VAL A 351 8.95 4.83 11.71
CA VAL A 351 7.80 5.39 12.43
C VAL A 351 6.54 4.56 12.20
N PRO A 352 5.77 4.22 13.26
CA PRO A 352 4.63 3.31 13.18
C PRO A 352 3.39 4.00 12.58
N TYR A 353 3.55 4.61 11.40
CA TYR A 353 2.45 5.23 10.66
C TYR A 353 1.70 4.18 9.85
N SER A 354 0.55 3.74 10.37
CA SER A 354 -0.32 2.78 9.70
C SER A 354 -1.49 3.46 9.00
N GLU A 355 -1.84 2.98 7.83
CA GLU A 355 -3.08 3.31 7.10
C GLU A 355 -4.09 2.15 7.14
N HIS A 356 -3.81 1.10 7.93
CA HIS A 356 -4.74 0.04 8.29
C HIS A 356 -5.12 0.15 9.75
N SER A 357 -6.30 -0.35 10.07
CA SER A 357 -6.79 -0.42 11.44
C SER A 357 -5.92 -1.29 12.33
N ASN A 358 -5.71 -0.86 13.57
CA ASN A 358 -5.17 -1.71 14.62
C ASN A 358 -6.27 -2.62 15.20
N PHE A 359 -5.90 -3.50 16.13
CA PHE A 359 -6.84 -4.47 16.71
C PHE A 359 -8.01 -3.83 17.44
N THR A 360 -7.77 -2.78 18.21
CA THR A 360 -8.82 -2.05 18.96
C THR A 360 -9.75 -1.29 18.02
N GLU A 361 -9.19 -0.60 17.02
CA GLU A 361 -9.98 0.09 16.00
C GLU A 361 -10.89 -0.88 15.22
N LEU A 362 -10.41 -2.09 14.90
CA LEU A 362 -11.24 -3.14 14.29
C LEU A 362 -12.37 -3.60 15.21
N GLN A 363 -12.07 -3.80 16.50
CA GLN A 363 -13.08 -4.19 17.50
C GLN A 363 -14.17 -3.13 17.60
N GLU A 364 -13.80 -1.86 17.78
CA GLU A 364 -14.75 -0.76 17.89
C GLU A 364 -15.62 -0.62 16.64
N PHE A 365 -15.04 -0.78 15.47
CA PHE A 365 -15.75 -0.72 14.19
C PHE A 365 -16.76 -1.85 14.04
N VAL A 366 -16.39 -3.08 14.40
CA VAL A 366 -17.29 -4.25 14.35
C VAL A 366 -18.41 -4.12 15.40
N GLN A 367 -18.11 -3.66 16.60
CA GLN A 367 -19.10 -3.41 17.65
C GLN A 367 -20.10 -2.32 17.28
N PHE A 368 -19.64 -1.29 16.59
CA PHE A 368 -20.51 -0.23 16.05
C PHE A 368 -21.45 -0.75 14.96
N LEU A 369 -20.93 -1.48 13.97
CA LEU A 369 -21.73 -1.98 12.84
C LEU A 369 -22.63 -3.16 13.21
N ARG A 370 -22.22 -4.01 14.16
CA ARG A 370 -22.88 -5.27 14.54
C ARG A 370 -23.34 -6.11 13.35
N PRO A 371 -22.42 -6.47 12.41
CA PRO A 371 -22.79 -7.22 11.22
C PRO A 371 -23.23 -8.64 11.59
N GLU A 372 -24.13 -9.23 10.78
CA GLU A 372 -24.56 -10.61 11.00
C GLU A 372 -23.43 -11.62 10.73
N LYS A 373 -22.60 -11.33 9.75
CA LYS A 373 -21.47 -12.18 9.35
C LYS A 373 -20.27 -11.34 8.95
N ILE A 374 -19.06 -11.82 9.33
CA ILE A 374 -17.80 -11.20 8.96
C ILE A 374 -16.97 -12.17 8.11
N ILE A 375 -16.47 -11.68 7.00
CA ILE A 375 -15.51 -12.38 6.12
C ILE A 375 -14.18 -11.62 6.19
N PRO A 376 -13.12 -12.21 6.74
CA PRO A 376 -11.79 -11.60 6.67
C PRO A 376 -11.28 -11.59 5.23
N THR A 377 -10.58 -10.51 4.81
CA THR A 377 -10.02 -10.38 3.46
C THR A 377 -8.51 -10.59 3.41
N VAL A 378 -7.82 -10.46 4.55
CA VAL A 378 -6.36 -10.60 4.68
C VAL A 378 -6.01 -11.71 5.68
N ASN A 379 -4.83 -12.32 5.54
CA ASN A 379 -4.32 -13.43 6.37
C ASN A 379 -5.20 -14.71 6.34
N VAL A 380 -6.01 -14.87 5.31
CA VAL A 380 -6.99 -15.97 5.18
C VAL A 380 -6.38 -17.30 4.72
N GLY A 381 -5.14 -17.32 4.24
CA GLY A 381 -4.47 -18.55 3.75
C GLY A 381 -4.17 -19.57 4.85
N ASN A 382 -3.93 -19.11 6.09
CA ASN A 382 -3.59 -19.97 7.22
C ASN A 382 -4.85 -20.33 8.06
N PRO A 383 -5.21 -21.63 8.21
CA PRO A 383 -6.36 -22.05 9.00
C PRO A 383 -6.33 -21.60 10.46
N VAL A 384 -5.14 -21.63 11.09
CA VAL A 384 -4.97 -21.19 12.49
C VAL A 384 -5.29 -19.70 12.64
N ASN A 385 -4.82 -18.87 11.72
CA ASN A 385 -5.13 -17.43 11.74
C ASN A 385 -6.63 -17.19 11.52
N ARG A 386 -7.27 -17.92 10.59
CA ARG A 386 -8.72 -17.82 10.39
C ARG A 386 -9.50 -18.19 11.67
N GLY A 387 -9.11 -19.27 12.35
CA GLY A 387 -9.74 -19.68 13.61
C GLY A 387 -9.62 -18.62 14.71
N LYS A 388 -8.43 -18.03 14.88
CA LYS A 388 -8.21 -16.92 15.83
C LYS A 388 -9.07 -15.70 15.49
N MET A 389 -9.08 -15.27 14.25
CA MET A 389 -9.90 -14.12 13.81
C MET A 389 -11.39 -14.39 14.05
N GLN A 390 -11.89 -15.61 13.75
CA GLN A 390 -13.26 -15.98 13.99
C GLN A 390 -13.63 -15.93 15.49
N SER A 391 -12.72 -16.35 16.38
CA SER A 391 -12.89 -16.23 17.83
C SER A 391 -13.00 -14.77 18.27
N TYR A 392 -12.16 -13.86 17.74
CA TYR A 392 -12.26 -12.44 18.03
C TYR A 392 -13.59 -11.85 17.55
N PHE A 393 -14.03 -12.17 16.34
CA PHE A 393 -15.32 -11.68 15.80
C PHE A 393 -16.49 -12.12 16.67
N GLN A 394 -16.50 -13.37 17.12
CA GLN A 394 -17.54 -13.88 18.04
C GLN A 394 -17.56 -13.14 19.38
N GLN A 395 -16.38 -12.80 19.91
CA GLN A 395 -16.27 -12.02 21.15
C GLN A 395 -16.78 -10.59 20.95
N TRP A 396 -16.37 -9.92 19.86
CA TRP A 396 -16.76 -8.54 19.57
C TRP A 396 -18.27 -8.37 19.31
N LEU A 397 -18.91 -9.38 18.73
CA LEU A 397 -20.36 -9.37 18.46
C LEU A 397 -21.22 -9.70 19.69
N LYS A 398 -20.63 -10.29 20.73
CA LYS A 398 -21.33 -10.58 21.99
C LYS A 398 -21.29 -9.42 22.99
N ALA A 399 -20.27 -8.56 22.88
CA ALA A 399 -20.12 -7.37 23.69
C ALA A 399 -20.97 -6.19 23.17
#